data_dea64e706e48305374d7efa076f1826d
#
_entry.id   dea64e706e48305374d7efa076f1826d
#
_cell.length_a   1.000
_cell.length_b   1.000
_cell.length_c   1.000
_cell.angle_alpha   90.00
_cell.angle_beta   90.00
_cell.angle_gamma   90.00
#
_symmetry.space_group_name_H-M   'P 1'
#
loop_
_entity.id
_entity.type
_entity.pdbx_description
1 polymer ?
#
loop_
_entity_poly.entity_id
_entity_poly.type
_entity_poly.pdbx_seq_one_letter_code
_entity_poly.pdbx_strand_id
1 'polypeptide(L)'
;MTNNVDILRGNRLSKTSDLASSFISSVNDDLPLIEPVKKINIAHMIMLVKQNVLDKKTANKCIKTLKLIDDSFKLNSSLEDVHMNVESFVISRLGNEIGGQLNLAKSRNDQVATAIRMISRTSILSILTNIHELQKVILNLSKTHTDYLMPSFTHLQHAQIITLSHNLLAHYDSLSRDVERFQETYYRVNKSPQGSGAIASVIIDVDRDYIAKLLGFNGIIENSIDATTTRDFCIEL
;
A
#
# COMPACT_ATOMS: atom_id res chain seq x y z
N MET A 1 -22.09 30.01 -2.83
CA MET A 1 -22.34 28.90 -3.78
C MET A 1 -20.99 28.54 -4.35
N THR A 2 -20.29 27.60 -3.75
CA THR A 2 -19.00 27.11 -4.23
C THR A 2 -19.28 26.19 -5.41
N ASN A 3 -18.92 26.61 -6.61
CA ASN A 3 -18.90 25.75 -7.78
C ASN A 3 -17.96 24.56 -7.49
N ASN A 4 -18.52 23.38 -7.22
CA ASN A 4 -17.79 22.14 -7.29
C ASN A 4 -17.36 21.96 -8.76
N VAL A 5 -16.17 22.45 -9.09
CA VAL A 5 -15.53 22.18 -10.37
C VAL A 5 -15.21 20.68 -10.35
N ASP A 6 -15.83 19.93 -11.24
CA ASP A 6 -15.50 18.52 -11.43
C ASP A 6 -14.05 18.46 -11.94
N ILE A 7 -13.11 18.21 -11.04
CA ILE A 7 -11.66 18.24 -11.27
C ILE A 7 -11.27 17.31 -12.41
N LEU A 8 -11.98 16.17 -12.57
CA LEU A 8 -11.70 15.19 -13.62
C LEU A 8 -12.22 15.58 -14.99
N ARG A 9 -13.27 16.42 -15.08
CA ARG A 9 -14.02 16.65 -16.33
C ARG A 9 -13.81 18.04 -16.93
N GLY A 10 -13.08 18.90 -16.24
CA GLY A 10 -12.62 20.19 -16.76
C GLY A 10 -13.72 21.09 -17.32
N ASN A 11 -14.91 21.08 -16.71
CA ASN A 11 -16.08 21.87 -17.12
C ASN A 11 -16.62 21.59 -18.53
N ARG A 12 -16.19 20.51 -19.21
CA ARG A 12 -16.64 20.18 -20.58
C ARG A 12 -17.81 19.19 -20.61
N LEU A 13 -18.06 18.50 -19.53
CA LEU A 13 -19.15 17.52 -19.42
C LEU A 13 -20.17 17.99 -18.37
N SER A 14 -21.42 17.56 -18.54
CA SER A 14 -22.45 17.74 -17.53
C SER A 14 -22.14 16.96 -16.25
N LYS A 15 -22.82 17.30 -15.14
CA LYS A 15 -22.71 16.59 -13.87
C LYS A 15 -22.87 15.08 -14.07
N THR A 16 -22.00 14.27 -13.46
CA THR A 16 -22.16 12.81 -13.38
C THR A 16 -23.45 12.46 -12.65
N SER A 17 -24.18 11.45 -13.10
CA SER A 17 -25.33 10.95 -12.36
C SER A 17 -24.90 10.39 -10.99
N ASP A 18 -25.77 10.52 -9.99
CA ASP A 18 -25.46 10.02 -8.64
C ASP A 18 -25.23 8.50 -8.63
N LEU A 19 -25.96 7.77 -9.50
CA LEU A 19 -25.77 6.32 -9.71
C LEU A 19 -24.37 6.00 -10.24
N ALA A 20 -23.93 6.73 -11.28
CA ALA A 20 -22.57 6.52 -11.82
C ALA A 20 -21.50 6.89 -10.80
N SER A 21 -21.67 7.99 -10.07
CA SER A 21 -20.74 8.41 -9.03
C SER A 21 -20.61 7.37 -7.90
N SER A 22 -21.73 6.80 -7.46
CA SER A 22 -21.73 5.75 -6.42
C SER A 22 -21.11 4.44 -6.91
N PHE A 23 -21.28 4.10 -8.18
CA PHE A 23 -20.72 2.88 -8.77
C PHE A 23 -19.20 2.92 -8.93
N ILE A 24 -18.64 4.09 -9.30
CA ILE A 24 -17.19 4.24 -9.52
C ILE A 24 -16.42 4.59 -8.26
N SER A 25 -17.09 4.97 -7.17
CA SER A 25 -16.43 5.40 -5.93
C SER A 25 -15.81 4.22 -5.18
N SER A 26 -14.55 4.36 -4.80
CA SER A 26 -13.82 3.41 -3.92
C SER A 26 -13.67 3.92 -2.48
N VAL A 27 -14.21 5.09 -2.15
CA VAL A 27 -13.99 5.80 -0.88
C VAL A 27 -14.21 4.93 0.36
N ASN A 28 -15.20 4.03 0.34
CA ASN A 28 -15.51 3.17 1.48
C ASN A 28 -14.39 2.17 1.79
N ASP A 29 -13.64 1.75 0.78
CA ASP A 29 -12.56 0.77 0.91
C ASP A 29 -11.17 1.44 1.03
N ASP A 30 -11.11 2.76 0.81
CA ASP A 30 -9.86 3.50 0.71
C ASP A 30 -9.27 3.97 2.05
N LEU A 31 -9.96 3.78 3.17
CA LEU A 31 -9.46 4.22 4.48
C LEU A 31 -8.01 3.77 4.77
N PRO A 32 -7.63 2.50 4.51
CA PRO A 32 -6.26 2.04 4.74
C PRO A 32 -5.22 2.73 3.84
N LEU A 33 -5.66 3.34 2.72
CA LEU A 33 -4.79 3.98 1.74
C LEU A 33 -4.40 5.42 2.11
N ILE A 34 -5.06 6.06 3.08
CA ILE A 34 -4.81 7.47 3.45
C ILE A 34 -3.32 7.70 3.76
N GLU A 35 -2.75 6.90 4.65
CA GLU A 35 -1.34 7.07 5.07
C GLU A 35 -0.34 6.76 3.93
N PRO A 36 -0.47 5.67 3.15
CA PRO A 36 0.31 5.46 1.95
C PRO A 36 0.23 6.61 0.96
N VAL A 37 -0.97 7.10 0.63
CA VAL A 37 -1.18 8.20 -0.32
C VAL A 37 -0.52 9.49 0.16
N LYS A 38 -0.62 9.81 1.45
CA LYS A 38 0.09 10.92 2.07
C LYS A 38 1.60 10.80 1.88
N LYS A 39 2.18 9.65 2.19
CA LYS A 39 3.63 9.38 2.05
C LYS A 39 4.10 9.46 0.61
N ILE A 40 3.34 8.90 -0.34
CA ILE A 40 3.62 8.97 -1.77
C ILE A 40 3.69 10.43 -2.23
N ASN A 41 2.70 11.25 -1.86
CA ASN A 41 2.67 12.67 -2.23
C ASN A 41 3.85 13.42 -1.64
N ILE A 42 4.22 13.20 -0.38
CA ILE A 42 5.38 13.82 0.26
C ILE A 42 6.68 13.44 -0.45
N ALA A 43 6.90 12.14 -0.71
CA ALA A 43 8.09 11.65 -1.40
C ALA A 43 8.20 12.24 -2.82
N HIS A 44 7.06 12.31 -3.52
CA HIS A 44 7.01 12.88 -4.85
C HIS A 44 7.35 14.39 -4.87
N MET A 45 6.80 15.18 -3.93
CA MET A 45 7.15 16.60 -3.79
C MET A 45 8.65 16.81 -3.52
N ILE A 46 9.25 15.97 -2.67
CA ILE A 46 10.68 16.01 -2.38
C ILE A 46 11.51 15.72 -3.64
N MET A 47 11.08 14.72 -4.43
CA MET A 47 11.73 14.35 -5.68
C MET A 47 11.65 15.49 -6.71
N LEU A 48 10.48 16.11 -6.91
CA LEU A 48 10.31 17.21 -7.84
C LEU A 48 11.22 18.41 -7.51
N VAL A 49 11.43 18.69 -6.22
CA VAL A 49 12.39 19.73 -5.80
C VAL A 49 13.82 19.32 -6.12
N LYS A 50 14.21 18.05 -5.88
CA LYS A 50 15.54 17.54 -6.22
C LYS A 50 15.83 17.64 -7.72
N GLN A 51 14.81 17.40 -8.56
CA GLN A 51 14.90 17.50 -10.02
C GLN A 51 14.77 18.92 -10.57
N ASN A 52 14.66 19.93 -9.68
CA ASN A 52 14.46 21.35 -10.05
C ASN A 52 13.18 21.59 -10.88
N VAL A 53 12.18 20.71 -10.78
CA VAL A 53 10.88 20.82 -11.47
C VAL A 53 9.92 21.69 -10.65
N LEU A 54 10.02 21.64 -9.32
CA LEU A 54 9.18 22.40 -8.40
C LEU A 54 10.04 23.20 -7.42
N ASP A 55 9.65 24.44 -7.17
CA ASP A 55 10.34 25.26 -6.19
C ASP A 55 10.12 24.74 -4.75
N LYS A 56 11.17 24.91 -3.92
CA LYS A 56 11.19 24.44 -2.54
C LYS A 56 10.10 25.07 -1.65
N LYS A 57 9.71 26.31 -1.92
CA LYS A 57 8.70 27.03 -1.12
C LYS A 57 7.30 26.46 -1.35
N THR A 58 6.95 26.19 -2.59
CA THR A 58 5.69 25.54 -2.99
C THR A 58 5.62 24.12 -2.46
N ALA A 59 6.67 23.30 -2.67
CA ALA A 59 6.74 21.95 -2.13
C ALA A 59 6.57 21.91 -0.60
N ASN A 60 7.26 22.81 0.13
CA ASN A 60 7.15 22.88 1.58
C ASN A 60 5.74 23.22 2.07
N LYS A 61 5.01 24.11 1.36
CA LYS A 61 3.61 24.40 1.68
C LYS A 61 2.74 23.15 1.51
N CYS A 62 2.86 22.42 0.40
CA CYS A 62 2.13 21.18 0.15
C CYS A 62 2.45 20.14 1.21
N ILE A 63 3.74 19.90 1.51
CA ILE A 63 4.17 18.91 2.51
C ILE A 63 3.65 19.26 3.91
N LYS A 64 3.71 20.53 4.33
CA LYS A 64 3.15 20.95 5.62
C LYS A 64 1.66 20.71 5.69
N THR A 65 0.93 20.97 4.61
CA THR A 65 -0.52 20.72 4.54
C THR A 65 -0.84 19.24 4.55
N LEU A 66 -0.10 18.40 3.82
CA LEU A 66 -0.25 16.94 3.84
C LEU A 66 -0.01 16.36 5.24
N LYS A 67 0.91 16.90 6.03
CA LYS A 67 1.17 16.48 7.41
C LYS A 67 0.02 16.79 8.39
N LEU A 68 -0.94 17.63 8.01
CA LEU A 68 -2.16 17.85 8.79
C LEU A 68 -3.21 16.73 8.61
N ILE A 69 -2.99 15.83 7.66
CA ILE A 69 -3.82 14.63 7.51
C ILE A 69 -3.39 13.64 8.59
N ASP A 70 -4.26 13.41 9.55
CA ASP A 70 -4.11 12.51 10.69
C ASP A 70 -5.29 11.52 10.77
N ASP A 71 -5.37 10.76 11.84
CA ASP A 71 -6.40 9.75 12.07
C ASP A 71 -7.83 10.32 12.14
N SER A 72 -7.98 11.64 12.33
CA SER A 72 -9.27 12.32 12.29
C SER A 72 -9.73 12.69 10.87
N PHE A 73 -8.88 12.50 9.86
CA PHE A 73 -9.19 12.84 8.47
C PHE A 73 -10.32 11.94 7.95
N LYS A 74 -11.41 12.58 7.55
CA LYS A 74 -12.57 11.88 7.00
C LYS A 74 -12.62 12.02 5.49
N LEU A 75 -12.82 10.91 4.81
CA LEU A 75 -13.04 10.90 3.39
C LEU A 75 -14.44 11.43 3.05
N ASN A 76 -14.51 12.30 2.07
CA ASN A 76 -15.76 12.81 1.52
C ASN A 76 -16.28 11.82 0.47
N SER A 77 -17.41 11.18 0.75
CA SER A 77 -18.05 10.19 -0.13
C SER A 77 -18.56 10.76 -1.46
N SER A 78 -18.62 12.08 -1.63
CA SER A 78 -18.97 12.69 -2.90
C SER A 78 -17.79 12.74 -3.89
N LEU A 79 -16.57 12.42 -3.45
CA LEU A 79 -15.38 12.29 -4.27
C LEU A 79 -15.16 10.81 -4.62
N GLU A 80 -14.46 10.56 -5.73
CA GLU A 80 -14.31 9.23 -6.30
C GLU A 80 -13.44 8.31 -5.43
N ASP A 81 -12.33 8.83 -4.89
CA ASP A 81 -11.33 8.04 -4.18
C ASP A 81 -10.54 8.87 -3.14
N VAL A 82 -9.67 8.19 -2.38
CA VAL A 82 -8.77 8.81 -1.41
C VAL A 82 -7.82 9.84 -2.02
N HIS A 83 -7.38 9.62 -3.25
CA HIS A 83 -6.43 10.54 -3.90
C HIS A 83 -7.10 11.88 -4.19
N MET A 84 -8.35 11.87 -4.70
CA MET A 84 -9.13 13.10 -4.88
C MET A 84 -9.42 13.78 -3.55
N ASN A 85 -9.66 13.02 -2.49
CA ASN A 85 -9.86 13.55 -1.15
C ASN A 85 -8.62 14.30 -0.64
N VAL A 86 -7.44 13.68 -0.77
CA VAL A 86 -6.16 14.30 -0.38
C VAL A 86 -5.85 15.53 -1.24
N GLU A 87 -6.07 15.46 -2.54
CA GLU A 87 -5.89 16.59 -3.44
C GLU A 87 -6.82 17.76 -3.10
N SER A 88 -8.12 17.49 -2.96
CA SER A 88 -9.11 18.49 -2.58
C SER A 88 -8.79 19.14 -1.24
N PHE A 89 -8.30 18.37 -0.26
CA PHE A 89 -7.85 18.87 1.03
C PHE A 89 -6.68 19.85 0.90
N VAL A 90 -5.71 19.56 0.04
CA VAL A 90 -4.56 20.45 -0.18
C VAL A 90 -4.99 21.71 -0.96
N ILE A 91 -5.78 21.55 -2.02
CA ILE A 91 -6.29 22.66 -2.81
C ILE A 91 -7.16 23.61 -1.98
N SER A 92 -8.02 23.10 -1.13
CA SER A 92 -8.90 23.93 -0.28
C SER A 92 -8.12 24.85 0.67
N ARG A 93 -6.89 24.48 1.03
CA ARG A 93 -6.03 25.26 1.95
C ARG A 93 -5.02 26.16 1.25
N LEU A 94 -4.55 25.76 0.08
CA LEU A 94 -3.46 26.44 -0.61
C LEU A 94 -3.89 27.13 -1.91
N GLY A 95 -5.12 26.90 -2.37
CA GLY A 95 -5.62 27.34 -3.67
C GLY A 95 -5.14 26.44 -4.81
N ASN A 96 -5.78 26.56 -5.98
CA ASN A 96 -5.51 25.75 -7.17
C ASN A 96 -4.07 25.91 -7.69
N GLU A 97 -3.51 27.11 -7.64
CA GLU A 97 -2.17 27.41 -8.17
C GLU A 97 -1.08 26.59 -7.44
N ILE A 98 -1.15 26.51 -6.13
CA ILE A 98 -0.18 25.78 -5.31
C ILE A 98 -0.62 24.33 -5.11
N GLY A 99 -1.86 24.10 -4.69
CA GLY A 99 -2.38 22.78 -4.37
C GLY A 99 -2.46 21.84 -5.59
N GLY A 100 -2.77 22.38 -6.77
CA GLY A 100 -2.80 21.64 -8.03
C GLY A 100 -1.43 21.10 -8.47
N GLN A 101 -0.32 21.68 -7.97
CA GLN A 101 1.03 21.15 -8.23
C GLN A 101 1.25 19.76 -7.61
N LEU A 102 0.37 19.34 -6.71
CA LEU A 102 0.44 18.01 -6.10
C LEU A 102 0.41 16.87 -7.12
N ASN A 103 -0.27 17.05 -8.25
CA ASN A 103 -0.43 16.05 -9.31
C ASN A 103 0.58 16.16 -10.45
N LEU A 104 1.51 17.10 -10.37
CA LEU A 104 2.53 17.28 -11.41
C LEU A 104 3.34 16.00 -11.59
N ALA A 105 3.48 15.53 -12.84
CA ALA A 105 4.25 14.35 -13.22
C ALA A 105 3.84 13.04 -12.50
N LYS A 106 2.56 12.84 -12.22
CA LYS A 106 1.97 11.60 -11.66
C LYS A 106 0.77 11.13 -12.47
N SER A 107 0.48 9.86 -12.32
CA SER A 107 -0.80 9.27 -12.73
C SER A 107 -1.49 8.62 -11.54
N ARG A 108 -2.83 8.52 -11.60
CA ARG A 108 -3.59 7.71 -10.64
C ARG A 108 -3.11 6.27 -10.63
N ASN A 109 -2.73 5.72 -11.79
CA ASN A 109 -2.33 4.33 -11.96
C ASN A 109 -1.08 3.97 -11.15
N ASP A 110 0.00 4.76 -11.25
CA ASP A 110 1.23 4.51 -10.49
C ASP A 110 1.05 4.78 -8.98
N GLN A 111 0.22 5.77 -8.63
CA GLN A 111 -0.09 6.06 -7.22
C GLN A 111 -0.83 4.90 -6.55
N VAL A 112 -1.90 4.38 -7.18
CA VAL A 112 -2.69 3.26 -6.65
C VAL A 112 -1.84 2.01 -6.54
N ALA A 113 -1.06 1.68 -7.58
CA ALA A 113 -0.16 0.53 -7.56
C ALA A 113 0.86 0.62 -6.41
N THR A 114 1.41 1.82 -6.17
CA THR A 114 2.36 2.07 -5.08
C THR A 114 1.68 1.94 -3.72
N ALA A 115 0.51 2.53 -3.53
CA ALA A 115 -0.22 2.49 -2.27
C ALA A 115 -0.59 1.07 -1.87
N ILE A 116 -1.09 0.25 -2.81
CA ILE A 116 -1.41 -1.16 -2.57
C ILE A 116 -0.15 -1.93 -2.14
N ARG A 117 0.99 -1.77 -2.83
CA ARG A 117 2.25 -2.43 -2.46
C ARG A 117 2.75 -1.99 -1.07
N MET A 118 2.56 -0.73 -0.69
CA MET A 118 2.92 -0.25 0.66
C MET A 118 2.09 -0.92 1.74
N ILE A 119 0.77 -1.08 1.54
CA ILE A 119 -0.10 -1.80 2.48
C ILE A 119 0.29 -3.27 2.54
N SER A 120 0.44 -3.93 1.38
CA SER A 120 0.82 -5.34 1.30
C SER A 120 2.11 -5.62 2.08
N ARG A 121 3.13 -4.77 1.94
CA ARG A 121 4.37 -4.88 2.75
C ARG A 121 4.09 -4.85 4.25
N THR A 122 3.27 -3.90 4.69
CA THR A 122 2.92 -3.77 6.11
C THR A 122 2.15 -4.98 6.62
N SER A 123 1.20 -5.48 5.81
CA SER A 123 0.42 -6.67 6.13
C SER A 123 1.29 -7.92 6.23
N ILE A 124 2.21 -8.13 5.27
CA ILE A 124 3.15 -9.27 5.31
C ILE A 124 4.00 -9.22 6.59
N LEU A 125 4.56 -8.07 6.94
CA LEU A 125 5.37 -7.93 8.15
C LEU A 125 4.56 -8.21 9.43
N SER A 126 3.30 -7.79 9.48
CA SER A 126 2.41 -8.09 10.58
C SER A 126 2.10 -9.60 10.68
N ILE A 127 1.81 -10.24 9.54
CA ILE A 127 1.57 -11.69 9.47
C ILE A 127 2.82 -12.46 9.94
N LEU A 128 4.00 -12.12 9.43
CA LEU A 128 5.27 -12.75 9.83
C LEU A 128 5.52 -12.61 11.33
N THR A 129 5.25 -11.43 11.90
CA THR A 129 5.37 -11.20 13.34
C THR A 129 4.45 -12.14 14.13
N ASN A 130 3.19 -12.25 13.73
CA ASN A 130 2.22 -13.13 14.40
C ASN A 130 2.58 -14.61 14.26
N ILE A 131 3.07 -15.04 13.09
CA ILE A 131 3.55 -16.42 12.89
C ILE A 131 4.73 -16.71 13.81
N HIS A 132 5.71 -15.82 13.92
CA HIS A 132 6.85 -16.00 14.81
C HIS A 132 6.46 -16.07 16.30
N GLU A 133 5.49 -15.27 16.73
CA GLU A 133 4.98 -15.36 18.10
C GLU A 133 4.28 -16.71 18.34
N LEU A 134 3.48 -17.20 17.39
CA LEU A 134 2.87 -18.53 17.47
C LEU A 134 3.94 -19.64 17.47
N GLN A 135 4.92 -19.58 16.61
CA GLN A 135 6.05 -20.52 16.57
C GLN A 135 6.78 -20.57 17.92
N LYS A 136 7.02 -19.43 18.54
CA LYS A 136 7.65 -19.34 19.86
C LYS A 136 6.82 -20.04 20.95
N VAL A 137 5.50 -19.87 20.94
CA VAL A 137 4.60 -20.55 21.87
C VAL A 137 4.65 -22.07 21.67
N ILE A 138 4.53 -22.53 20.41
CA ILE A 138 4.59 -23.96 20.06
C ILE A 138 5.93 -24.56 20.51
N LEU A 139 7.05 -23.89 20.23
CA LEU A 139 8.37 -24.37 20.60
C LEU A 139 8.56 -24.48 22.12
N ASN A 140 8.09 -23.48 22.87
CA ASN A 140 8.17 -23.50 24.33
C ASN A 140 7.31 -24.62 24.91
N LEU A 141 6.10 -24.83 24.41
CA LEU A 141 5.22 -25.89 24.80
C LEU A 141 5.83 -27.28 24.47
N SER A 142 6.41 -27.41 23.28
CA SER A 142 7.11 -28.65 22.87
C SER A 142 8.26 -29.02 23.81
N LYS A 143 9.08 -28.05 24.24
CA LYS A 143 10.20 -28.26 25.15
C LYS A 143 9.78 -28.84 26.51
N THR A 144 8.61 -28.45 27.00
CA THR A 144 8.10 -28.87 28.32
C THR A 144 7.33 -30.19 28.27
N HIS A 145 7.04 -30.75 27.08
CA HIS A 145 6.18 -31.93 26.89
C HIS A 145 6.84 -33.00 26.01
N THR A 146 8.16 -33.13 26.08
CA THR A 146 8.93 -34.10 25.30
C THR A 146 8.58 -35.56 25.64
N ASP A 147 8.21 -35.80 26.89
CA ASP A 147 7.95 -37.15 27.42
C ASP A 147 6.44 -37.49 27.49
N TYR A 148 5.57 -36.57 27.06
CA TYR A 148 4.13 -36.79 27.08
C TYR A 148 3.70 -37.66 25.90
N LEU A 149 3.40 -38.94 26.18
CA LEU A 149 2.92 -39.88 25.18
C LEU A 149 1.45 -39.65 24.86
N MET A 150 1.13 -39.72 23.57
CA MET A 150 -0.25 -39.63 23.07
C MET A 150 -0.45 -40.56 21.86
N PRO A 151 -1.68 -41.04 21.62
CA PRO A 151 -1.97 -41.79 20.41
C PRO A 151 -1.98 -40.83 19.21
N SER A 152 -1.43 -41.25 18.07
CA SER A 152 -1.71 -40.63 16.77
C SER A 152 -2.92 -41.30 16.10
N PHE A 153 -3.43 -40.68 15.05
CA PHE A 153 -4.63 -41.14 14.35
C PHE A 153 -4.40 -41.13 12.84
N THR A 154 -4.88 -42.20 12.19
CA THR A 154 -5.08 -42.26 10.73
C THR A 154 -6.50 -42.75 10.47
N HIS A 155 -7.19 -42.14 9.52
CA HIS A 155 -8.59 -42.48 9.21
C HIS A 155 -9.51 -42.53 10.45
N LEU A 156 -9.29 -41.64 11.43
CA LEU A 156 -10.01 -41.56 12.71
C LEU A 156 -9.80 -42.81 13.63
N GLN A 157 -8.83 -43.65 13.33
CA GLN A 157 -8.46 -44.81 14.12
C GLN A 157 -7.13 -44.58 14.87
N HIS A 158 -6.98 -45.15 16.06
CA HIS A 158 -5.71 -45.11 16.77
C HIS A 158 -4.61 -45.76 15.93
N ALA A 159 -3.49 -45.08 15.83
CA ALA A 159 -2.31 -45.56 15.11
C ALA A 159 -1.10 -45.65 16.04
N GLN A 160 0.05 -45.14 15.63
CA GLN A 160 1.28 -45.21 16.40
C GLN A 160 1.25 -44.28 17.62
N ILE A 161 2.04 -44.60 18.63
CA ILE A 161 2.28 -43.72 19.77
C ILE A 161 3.30 -42.66 19.37
N ILE A 162 2.99 -41.42 19.68
CA ILE A 162 3.87 -40.25 19.48
C ILE A 162 3.99 -39.45 20.78
N THR A 163 4.84 -38.43 20.80
CA THR A 163 4.84 -37.46 21.89
C THR A 163 4.04 -36.20 21.49
N LEU A 164 3.52 -35.50 22.49
CA LEU A 164 2.88 -34.21 22.26
C LEU A 164 3.84 -33.24 21.58
N SER A 165 5.11 -33.24 21.98
CA SER A 165 6.16 -32.43 21.36
C SER A 165 6.31 -32.74 19.86
N HIS A 166 6.32 -34.01 19.46
CA HIS A 166 6.40 -34.44 18.07
C HIS A 166 5.22 -33.86 17.23
N ASN A 167 4.00 -33.99 17.79
CA ASN A 167 2.81 -33.45 17.14
C ASN A 167 2.86 -31.92 16.97
N LEU A 168 3.26 -31.20 18.02
CA LEU A 168 3.37 -29.73 17.99
C LEU A 168 4.42 -29.24 17.00
N LEU A 169 5.57 -29.92 16.92
CA LEU A 169 6.64 -29.54 15.99
C LEU A 169 6.25 -29.71 14.51
N ALA A 170 5.34 -30.62 14.18
CA ALA A 170 4.80 -30.72 12.83
C ALA A 170 4.06 -29.43 12.40
N HIS A 171 3.35 -28.79 13.33
CA HIS A 171 2.74 -27.48 13.09
C HIS A 171 3.78 -26.37 12.99
N TYR A 172 4.83 -26.40 13.82
CA TYR A 172 5.95 -25.47 13.74
C TYR A 172 6.60 -25.52 12.36
N ASP A 173 6.89 -26.71 11.84
CA ASP A 173 7.52 -26.90 10.52
C ASP A 173 6.62 -26.40 9.38
N SER A 174 5.29 -26.58 9.50
CA SER A 174 4.34 -26.03 8.54
C SER A 174 4.37 -24.51 8.51
N LEU A 175 4.33 -23.86 9.69
CA LEU A 175 4.43 -22.41 9.81
C LEU A 175 5.78 -21.87 9.31
N SER A 176 6.87 -22.64 9.45
CA SER A 176 8.18 -22.25 8.91
C SER A 176 8.15 -22.13 7.38
N ARG A 177 7.51 -23.09 6.70
CA ARG A 177 7.30 -22.99 5.25
C ARG A 177 6.41 -21.83 4.83
N ASP A 178 5.43 -21.44 5.66
CA ASP A 178 4.63 -20.25 5.39
C ASP A 178 5.46 -18.97 5.57
N VAL A 179 6.35 -18.90 6.56
CA VAL A 179 7.31 -17.79 6.72
C VAL A 179 8.15 -17.62 5.44
N GLU A 180 8.69 -18.70 4.89
CA GLU A 180 9.47 -18.67 3.65
C GLU A 180 8.64 -18.09 2.49
N ARG A 181 7.40 -18.57 2.28
CA ARG A 181 6.50 -18.05 1.24
C ARG A 181 6.23 -16.55 1.40
N PHE A 182 5.92 -16.10 2.62
CA PHE A 182 5.68 -14.67 2.88
C PHE A 182 6.93 -13.82 2.68
N GLN A 183 8.13 -14.32 3.02
CA GLN A 183 9.39 -13.62 2.77
C GLN A 183 9.65 -13.46 1.28
N GLU A 184 9.42 -14.49 0.48
CA GLU A 184 9.55 -14.43 -0.98
C GLU A 184 8.52 -13.47 -1.59
N THR A 185 7.28 -13.50 -1.14
CA THR A 185 6.23 -12.56 -1.56
C THR A 185 6.62 -11.13 -1.20
N TYR A 186 7.14 -10.90 0.03
CA TYR A 186 7.63 -9.58 0.44
C TYR A 186 8.70 -9.04 -0.51
N TYR A 187 9.63 -9.88 -0.95
CA TYR A 187 10.67 -9.49 -1.89
C TYR A 187 10.09 -9.00 -3.23
N ARG A 188 9.08 -9.68 -3.77
CA ARG A 188 8.38 -9.29 -5.02
C ARG A 188 7.53 -8.04 -4.85
N VAL A 189 6.84 -7.90 -3.72
CA VAL A 189 6.03 -6.72 -3.39
C VAL A 189 6.89 -5.47 -3.19
N ASN A 190 8.11 -5.63 -2.65
CA ASN A 190 8.97 -4.52 -2.23
C ASN A 190 9.74 -3.87 -3.39
N LYS A 191 9.05 -3.65 -4.53
CA LYS A 191 9.53 -2.90 -5.69
C LYS A 191 8.57 -1.76 -5.99
N SER A 192 9.11 -0.56 -6.25
CA SER A 192 8.32 0.66 -6.45
C SER A 192 7.79 0.80 -7.87
N PRO A 193 6.49 0.96 -8.08
CA PRO A 193 5.93 1.37 -9.36
C PRO A 193 5.86 2.90 -9.53
N GLN A 194 6.11 3.69 -8.48
CA GLN A 194 5.92 5.14 -8.49
C GLN A 194 6.81 5.83 -9.53
N GLY A 195 6.21 6.77 -10.26
CA GLY A 195 6.87 7.52 -11.34
C GLY A 195 6.79 6.84 -12.70
N SER A 196 6.08 5.71 -12.81
CA SER A 196 5.82 5.03 -14.10
C SER A 196 4.77 5.76 -14.95
N GLY A 197 4.07 6.73 -14.38
CA GLY A 197 2.97 7.40 -15.06
C GLY A 197 1.78 6.46 -15.29
N ALA A 198 1.03 6.69 -16.36
CA ALA A 198 -0.14 5.86 -16.68
C ALA A 198 0.27 4.54 -17.35
N ILE A 199 1.23 4.59 -18.31
CA ILE A 199 1.65 3.44 -19.12
C ILE A 199 3.15 3.58 -19.46
N ALA A 200 3.54 4.66 -20.16
CA ALA A 200 4.85 4.84 -20.78
C ALA A 200 5.69 5.94 -20.10
N SER A 201 5.67 5.99 -18.77
CA SER A 201 6.33 7.04 -17.99
C SER A 201 5.66 8.42 -18.15
N VAL A 202 6.36 9.47 -17.77
CA VAL A 202 5.93 10.88 -17.86
C VAL A 202 6.98 11.71 -18.61
N ILE A 203 6.56 12.81 -19.23
CA ILE A 203 7.46 13.68 -20.02
C ILE A 203 8.50 14.39 -19.14
N ILE A 204 8.16 14.63 -17.87
CA ILE A 204 9.04 15.28 -16.90
C ILE A 204 10.04 14.27 -16.35
N ASP A 205 11.28 14.70 -16.17
CA ASP A 205 12.33 13.86 -15.60
C ASP A 205 12.03 13.53 -14.12
N VAL A 206 11.62 12.29 -13.86
CA VAL A 206 11.26 11.74 -12.55
C VAL A 206 12.33 10.75 -12.10
N ASP A 207 13.01 11.06 -11.00
CA ASP A 207 13.96 10.15 -10.37
C ASP A 207 13.21 9.04 -9.60
N ARG A 208 12.84 7.96 -10.31
CA ARG A 208 12.09 6.81 -9.78
C ARG A 208 12.83 6.09 -8.66
N ASP A 209 14.16 5.95 -8.78
CA ASP A 209 15.01 5.33 -7.76
C ASP A 209 15.02 6.14 -6.47
N TYR A 210 15.06 7.45 -6.58
CA TYR A 210 15.01 8.32 -5.42
C TYR A 210 13.67 8.25 -4.69
N ILE A 211 12.55 8.23 -5.44
CA ILE A 211 11.22 8.03 -4.83
C ILE A 211 11.15 6.65 -4.15
N ALA A 212 11.63 5.60 -4.81
CA ALA A 212 11.66 4.26 -4.24
C ALA A 212 12.40 4.23 -2.90
N LYS A 213 13.57 4.86 -2.81
CA LYS A 213 14.35 5.01 -1.56
C LYS A 213 13.58 5.77 -0.48
N LEU A 214 12.94 6.89 -0.82
CA LEU A 214 12.15 7.69 0.12
C LEU A 214 10.96 6.90 0.69
N LEU A 215 10.37 6.01 -0.10
CA LEU A 215 9.25 5.15 0.30
C LEU A 215 9.69 3.81 0.90
N GLY A 216 11.00 3.58 1.03
CA GLY A 216 11.56 2.36 1.63
C GLY A 216 11.40 1.11 0.76
N PHE A 217 11.30 1.25 -0.56
CA PHE A 217 11.31 0.14 -1.50
C PHE A 217 12.73 -0.31 -1.83
N ASN A 218 12.89 -1.59 -2.12
CA ASN A 218 14.14 -2.19 -2.59
C ASN A 218 14.23 -2.11 -4.12
N GLY A 219 14.32 -0.89 -4.67
CA GLY A 219 14.40 -0.62 -6.11
C GLY A 219 13.03 -0.43 -6.78
N ILE A 220 13.05 -0.33 -8.09
CA ILE A 220 11.90 -0.03 -8.95
C ILE A 220 11.43 -1.27 -9.72
N ILE A 221 10.22 -1.20 -10.28
CA ILE A 221 9.76 -2.10 -11.33
C ILE A 221 10.17 -1.46 -12.65
N GLU A 222 11.07 -2.10 -13.40
CA GLU A 222 11.72 -1.51 -14.60
C GLU A 222 10.68 -1.17 -15.68
N ASN A 223 9.87 -2.14 -16.05
CA ASN A 223 8.84 -1.95 -17.08
C ASN A 223 7.67 -1.14 -16.52
N SER A 224 7.41 0.03 -17.09
CA SER A 224 6.38 0.96 -16.60
C SER A 224 4.95 0.45 -16.79
N ILE A 225 4.70 -0.43 -17.77
CA ILE A 225 3.39 -1.06 -17.96
C ILE A 225 3.18 -2.10 -16.85
N ASP A 226 4.12 -2.98 -16.63
CA ASP A 226 4.10 -3.96 -15.55
C ASP A 226 3.92 -3.27 -14.19
N ALA A 227 4.65 -2.20 -13.94
CA ALA A 227 4.57 -1.41 -12.72
C ALA A 227 3.15 -0.93 -12.38
N THR A 228 2.37 -0.55 -13.38
CA THR A 228 1.02 0.02 -13.16
C THR A 228 -0.11 -1.00 -13.23
N THR A 229 0.09 -2.13 -13.96
CA THR A 229 -0.97 -3.11 -14.23
C THR A 229 -0.95 -4.33 -13.32
N THR A 230 0.22 -4.73 -12.84
CA THR A 230 0.43 -5.98 -12.07
C THR A 230 -0.25 -5.94 -10.70
N ARG A 231 -0.98 -7.02 -10.38
CA ARG A 231 -1.64 -7.27 -9.08
C ARG A 231 -1.50 -8.73 -8.63
N ASP A 232 -0.71 -9.55 -9.31
CA ASP A 232 -0.44 -10.96 -9.01
C ASP A 232 0.06 -11.17 -7.58
N PHE A 233 0.88 -10.25 -7.08
CA PHE A 233 1.36 -10.27 -5.69
C PHE A 233 0.22 -10.22 -4.64
N CYS A 234 -0.97 -9.72 -4.99
CA CYS A 234 -2.13 -9.78 -4.10
C CYS A 234 -2.73 -11.18 -4.00
N ILE A 235 -2.50 -12.04 -5.01
CA ILE A 235 -2.97 -13.43 -5.02
C ILE A 235 -2.00 -14.32 -4.23
N GLU A 236 -0.74 -13.91 -4.13
CA GLU A 236 0.30 -14.62 -3.37
C GLU A 236 0.18 -14.39 -1.84
N LEU A 237 -0.59 -13.37 -1.42
CA LEU A 237 -0.88 -13.04 -0.03
C LEU A 237 -2.03 -13.87 0.54
#